data_bff05ea9023ced1f6c8e2cf7b936ad16
#
_entry.id   bff05ea9023ced1f6c8e2cf7b936ad16
#
_cell.length_a   1.000
_cell.length_b   1.000
_cell.length_c   1.000
_cell.angle_alpha   90.00
_cell.angle_beta   90.00
_cell.angle_gamma   90.00
#
_symmetry.space_group_name_H-M   'P 1'
#
loop_
_entity.id
_entity.type
_entity.pdbx_description
1 polymer ?
#
loop_
_entity_poly.entity_id
_entity_poly.type
_entity_poly.pdbx_seq_one_letter_code
_entity_poly.pdbx_strand_id
1 'polypeptide(L)'
;SKESGYVDLVCGRRKGLVQFLFCMQREPGLHDYVELSPTFIQEPGIAAIPKDDLALKTKGKIVVESWQSDEGGRFFHDTNRYRIIDTGEAYQVGDGWYWLTLGEIKALVSKGSFFTNEARSVLSLLLSWL
;
A
#
# COMPACT_ATOMS: atom_id res chain seq x y z
N SER A 1 -16.27 -15.93 -13.10
CA SER A 1 -15.71 -14.61 -12.88
C SER A 1 -14.62 -14.71 -11.83
N LYS A 2 -13.52 -14.08 -12.11
CA LYS A 2 -12.42 -14.08 -11.19
C LYS A 2 -12.58 -12.93 -10.20
N GLU A 3 -12.31 -13.21 -8.95
CA GLU A 3 -12.30 -12.19 -7.96
C GLU A 3 -11.12 -11.25 -8.22
N SER A 4 -11.39 -9.95 -8.17
CA SER A 4 -10.34 -8.95 -8.33
C SER A 4 -9.52 -8.85 -7.06
N GLY A 5 -8.24 -8.61 -7.22
CA GLY A 5 -7.39 -8.26 -6.11
C GLY A 5 -7.55 -6.81 -5.70
N TYR A 6 -6.96 -6.46 -4.58
CA TYR A 6 -6.93 -5.06 -4.16
C TYR A 6 -5.58 -4.70 -3.56
N VAL A 7 -5.28 -3.42 -3.63
CA VAL A 7 -4.10 -2.81 -3.03
C VAL A 7 -4.55 -1.57 -2.28
N ASP A 8 -4.35 -1.56 -0.99
CA ASP A 8 -4.82 -0.48 -0.12
C ASP A 8 -3.63 0.27 0.48
N LEU A 9 -3.67 1.59 0.37
CA LEU A 9 -2.78 2.47 1.09
C LEU A 9 -3.60 3.25 2.11
N VAL A 10 -3.32 3.03 3.38
CA VAL A 10 -4.00 3.73 4.46
C VAL A 10 -3.28 5.04 4.73
N CYS A 11 -4.05 6.11 4.87
CA CYS A 11 -3.51 7.39 5.30
C CYS A 11 -4.19 7.84 6.60
N GLY A 12 -3.48 8.65 7.36
CA GLY A 12 -3.98 9.20 8.61
C GLY A 12 -3.17 10.42 8.99
N ARG A 13 -3.60 11.10 10.04
CA ARG A 13 -2.96 12.34 10.46
C ARG A 13 -2.30 12.17 11.81
N ARG A 14 -1.09 12.70 11.91
CA ARG A 14 -0.38 12.81 13.17
C ARG A 14 0.24 14.19 13.24
N LYS A 15 -0.04 14.91 14.32
CA LYS A 15 0.48 16.29 14.52
C LYS A 15 0.18 17.20 13.34
N GLY A 16 -1.02 17.05 12.77
CA GLY A 16 -1.45 17.87 11.65
C GLY A 16 -0.89 17.48 10.29
N LEU A 17 -0.05 16.45 10.22
CA LEU A 17 0.53 16.00 8.95
C LEU A 17 -0.13 14.71 8.50
N VAL A 18 -0.47 14.65 7.22
CA VAL A 18 -0.96 13.43 6.59
C VAL A 18 0.21 12.49 6.42
N GLN A 19 0.03 11.24 6.84
CA GLN A 19 1.01 10.19 6.71
C GLN A 19 0.37 8.97 6.07
N PHE A 20 1.22 8.14 5.46
CA PHE A 20 0.80 6.96 4.72
C PHE A 20 1.47 5.75 5.31
N LEU A 21 0.71 4.65 5.45
CA LEU A 21 1.16 3.47 6.17
C LEU A 21 1.71 2.43 5.22
N PHE A 22 2.98 2.11 5.39
CA PHE A 22 3.67 1.09 4.60
C PHE A 22 4.08 -0.09 5.47
N CYS A 23 4.12 -1.25 4.85
CA CYS A 23 4.60 -2.47 5.47
C CYS A 23 5.99 -2.78 4.92
N MET A 24 6.94 -3.03 5.81
CA MET A 24 8.26 -3.43 5.39
C MET A 24 8.26 -4.90 5.01
N GLN A 25 8.77 -5.20 3.82
CA GLN A 25 8.99 -6.56 3.37
C GLN A 25 10.48 -6.81 3.24
N ARG A 26 10.91 -7.95 3.73
CA ARG A 26 12.30 -8.36 3.65
C ARG A 26 12.39 -9.59 2.77
N GLU A 27 13.19 -9.50 1.72
CA GLU A 27 13.44 -10.61 0.83
C GLU A 27 14.75 -11.29 1.26
N PRO A 28 14.68 -12.52 1.81
CA PRO A 28 15.90 -13.25 2.14
C PRO A 28 16.57 -13.71 0.85
N GLY A 29 17.89 -13.64 0.80
CA GLY A 29 18.64 -14.07 -0.37
C GLY A 29 20.08 -13.71 -0.25
N LEU A 30 20.81 -13.83 -1.37
CA LEU A 30 22.23 -13.54 -1.43
C LEU A 30 22.52 -12.09 -1.03
N HIS A 31 21.61 -11.22 -1.39
CA HIS A 31 21.66 -9.81 -1.01
C HIS A 31 20.33 -9.48 -0.35
N ASP A 32 20.33 -9.50 0.97
CA ASP A 32 19.13 -9.12 1.72
C ASP A 32 18.79 -7.67 1.40
N TYR A 33 17.56 -7.44 0.99
CA TYR A 33 17.08 -6.08 0.77
C TYR A 33 15.71 -5.92 1.38
N VAL A 34 15.38 -4.68 1.64
CA VAL A 34 14.12 -4.29 2.27
C VAL A 34 13.34 -3.43 1.30
N GLU A 35 12.08 -3.77 1.13
CA GLU A 35 11.16 -2.97 0.33
C GLU A 35 9.95 -2.57 1.16
N LEU A 36 9.38 -1.43 0.81
CA LEU A 36 8.15 -0.94 1.40
C LEU A 36 6.98 -1.31 0.49
N SER A 37 6.02 -1.97 1.08
CA SER A 37 4.80 -2.45 0.44
C SER A 37 3.61 -1.60 0.90
N PRO A 38 2.53 -1.50 0.12
CA PRO A 38 1.31 -0.86 0.60
C PRO A 38 0.78 -1.52 1.86
N THR A 39 -0.16 -0.84 2.52
CA THR A 39 -0.69 -1.31 3.80
C THR A 39 -1.28 -2.71 3.69
N PHE A 40 -2.17 -2.95 2.72
CA PHE A 40 -2.79 -4.24 2.52
C PHE A 40 -2.80 -4.61 1.04
N ILE A 41 -2.53 -5.89 0.77
CA ILE A 41 -2.59 -6.43 -0.58
C ILE A 41 -3.37 -7.74 -0.52
N GLN A 42 -4.32 -7.90 -1.41
CA GLN A 42 -5.05 -9.15 -1.61
C GLN A 42 -4.92 -9.55 -3.07
N GLU A 43 -4.30 -10.69 -3.32
CA GLU A 43 -4.18 -11.20 -4.68
C GLU A 43 -5.50 -11.78 -5.18
N PRO A 44 -5.78 -11.65 -6.49
CA PRO A 44 -7.00 -12.22 -7.07
C PRO A 44 -7.10 -13.72 -6.82
N GLY A 45 -8.28 -14.17 -6.42
CA GLY A 45 -8.55 -15.58 -6.24
C GLY A 45 -8.02 -16.21 -4.95
N ILE A 46 -7.35 -15.44 -4.11
CA ILE A 46 -6.84 -15.90 -2.83
C ILE A 46 -7.76 -15.38 -1.72
N ALA A 47 -8.16 -16.27 -0.83
CA ALA A 47 -8.98 -15.87 0.30
C ALA A 47 -8.24 -14.84 1.16
N ALA A 48 -8.97 -13.82 1.59
CA ALA A 48 -8.39 -12.79 2.43
C ALA A 48 -7.89 -13.39 3.73
N ILE A 49 -6.60 -13.26 3.98
CA ILE A 49 -6.00 -13.64 5.24
C ILE A 49 -5.89 -12.35 6.05
N PRO A 50 -6.56 -12.26 7.20
CA PRO A 50 -6.38 -11.08 8.05
C PRO A 50 -4.91 -11.02 8.44
N LYS A 51 -4.22 -10.01 7.94
CA LYS A 51 -2.89 -9.70 8.43
C LYS A 51 -3.09 -8.91 9.70
N ASP A 52 -3.01 -9.60 10.82
CA ASP A 52 -3.03 -8.99 12.13
C ASP A 52 -4.32 -8.22 12.46
N ASP A 53 -4.38 -7.76 13.66
CA ASP A 53 -5.41 -6.86 14.15
C ASP A 53 -5.43 -5.52 13.41
N LEU A 54 -4.40 -5.25 12.59
CA LEU A 54 -4.27 -3.99 11.91
C LEU A 54 -5.37 -3.79 10.86
N ALA A 55 -5.67 -4.85 10.09
CA ALA A 55 -6.75 -4.79 9.10
C ALA A 55 -8.10 -4.55 9.78
N LEU A 56 -8.28 -5.14 10.97
CA LEU A 56 -9.50 -4.96 11.74
C LEU A 56 -9.56 -3.57 12.39
N LYS A 57 -8.41 -2.98 12.68
CA LYS A 57 -8.34 -1.64 13.28
C LYS A 57 -8.54 -0.53 12.27
N THR A 58 -8.32 -0.80 11.00
CA THR A 58 -8.47 0.21 9.97
C THR A 58 -9.94 0.42 9.68
N LYS A 59 -10.52 1.38 10.40
CA LYS A 59 -11.87 1.86 10.13
C LYS A 59 -11.70 3.13 9.34
N GLY A 60 -11.75 3.00 8.02
CA GLY A 60 -11.45 4.12 7.19
C GLY A 60 -12.49 4.35 6.12
N LYS A 61 -12.37 5.49 5.49
CA LYS A 61 -13.21 5.91 4.37
C LYS A 61 -12.37 5.84 3.10
N ILE A 62 -12.90 5.19 2.06
CA ILE A 62 -12.24 5.18 0.77
C ILE A 62 -12.33 6.59 0.19
N VAL A 63 -11.18 7.23 -0.03
CA VAL A 63 -11.12 8.58 -0.58
C VAL A 63 -10.71 8.60 -2.03
N VAL A 64 -10.00 7.57 -2.48
CA VAL A 64 -9.62 7.42 -3.89
C VAL A 64 -9.69 5.94 -4.24
N GLU A 65 -10.21 5.65 -5.42
CA GLU A 65 -10.26 4.28 -5.94
C GLU A 65 -10.03 4.29 -7.44
N SER A 66 -9.25 3.33 -7.91
CA SER A 66 -8.98 3.16 -9.32
C SER A 66 -8.87 1.67 -9.65
N TRP A 67 -9.42 1.28 -10.77
CA TRP A 67 -9.29 -0.08 -11.29
C TRP A 67 -8.22 -0.07 -12.37
N GLN A 68 -7.23 -0.93 -12.22
CA GLN A 68 -6.14 -1.03 -13.18
C GLN A 68 -5.93 -2.47 -13.59
N SER A 69 -5.72 -2.66 -14.88
CA SER A 69 -5.33 -3.95 -15.42
C SER A 69 -3.83 -4.14 -15.22
N ASP A 70 -3.44 -5.37 -14.93
CA ASP A 70 -2.04 -5.72 -14.82
C ASP A 70 -1.48 -5.89 -16.23
N GLU A 71 -0.88 -4.84 -16.78
CA GLU A 71 -0.33 -4.84 -18.11
C GLU A 71 0.99 -5.60 -18.16
N GLY A 72 1.07 -6.53 -19.10
CA GLY A 72 2.26 -7.37 -19.26
C GLY A 72 2.38 -8.46 -18.23
N GLY A 73 1.38 -8.60 -17.40
CA GLY A 73 1.36 -9.62 -16.39
C GLY A 73 1.01 -10.99 -16.93
N ARG A 74 1.30 -11.98 -16.13
CA ARG A 74 0.96 -13.37 -16.42
C ARG A 74 -0.53 -13.61 -16.44
N PHE A 75 -1.30 -12.69 -15.93
CA PHE A 75 -2.73 -12.82 -15.73
C PHE A 75 -3.44 -11.85 -16.66
N PHE A 76 -3.59 -12.30 -17.87
CA PHE A 76 -4.38 -11.61 -18.87
C PHE A 76 -5.81 -11.51 -18.33
N HIS A 77 -6.34 -10.31 -18.23
CA HIS A 77 -7.67 -9.98 -17.69
C HIS A 77 -7.77 -9.82 -16.17
N ASP A 78 -6.68 -9.96 -15.42
CA ASP A 78 -6.75 -9.66 -14.01
C ASP A 78 -6.74 -8.15 -13.80
N THR A 79 -7.67 -7.67 -13.01
CA THR A 79 -7.72 -6.27 -12.62
C THR A 79 -7.52 -6.18 -11.11
N ASN A 80 -6.81 -5.16 -10.71
CA ASN A 80 -6.64 -4.85 -9.29
C ASN A 80 -7.32 -3.53 -8.99
N ARG A 81 -7.92 -3.48 -7.82
CA ARG A 81 -8.51 -2.26 -7.30
C ARG A 81 -7.49 -1.60 -6.38
N TYR A 82 -7.09 -0.39 -6.71
CA TYR A 82 -6.19 0.41 -5.90
C TYR A 82 -6.99 1.43 -5.13
N ARG A 83 -6.80 1.46 -3.81
CA ARG A 83 -7.58 2.33 -2.94
C ARG A 83 -6.69 3.09 -1.98
N ILE A 84 -7.07 4.34 -1.70
CA ILE A 84 -6.51 5.09 -0.59
C ILE A 84 -7.62 5.22 0.46
N ILE A 85 -7.31 4.80 1.68
CA ILE A 85 -8.27 4.74 2.77
C ILE A 85 -7.82 5.70 3.86
N ASP A 86 -8.67 6.67 4.18
CA ASP A 86 -8.39 7.64 5.24
C ASP A 86 -8.96 7.12 6.56
N THR A 87 -8.09 6.84 7.50
CA THR A 87 -8.46 6.34 8.82
C THR A 87 -8.65 7.46 9.85
N GLY A 88 -8.46 8.72 9.45
CA GLY A 88 -8.53 9.86 10.34
C GLY A 88 -7.19 10.10 11.02
N GLU A 89 -7.05 9.65 12.25
CA GLU A 89 -5.78 9.73 12.95
C GLU A 89 -4.90 8.54 12.62
N ALA A 90 -3.59 8.79 12.54
CA ALA A 90 -2.62 7.71 12.36
C ALA A 90 -2.57 6.89 13.66
N TYR A 91 -3.06 5.67 13.61
CA TYR A 91 -3.06 4.81 14.78
C TYR A 91 -1.68 4.21 15.04
N GLN A 92 -1.48 3.74 16.26
CA GLN A 92 -0.21 3.14 16.64
C GLN A 92 -0.01 1.80 15.94
N VAL A 93 1.20 1.60 15.43
CA VAL A 93 1.56 0.36 14.71
C VAL A 93 2.77 -0.29 15.38
N GLY A 94 2.93 -1.59 15.12
CA GLY A 94 4.06 -2.35 15.62
C GLY A 94 5.24 -2.35 14.67
N ASP A 95 6.18 -3.24 14.95
CA ASP A 95 7.41 -3.38 14.14
C ASP A 95 7.07 -3.78 12.71
N GLY A 96 7.84 -3.23 11.79
CA GLY A 96 7.65 -3.52 10.37
C GLY A 96 6.60 -2.67 9.69
N TRP A 97 5.96 -1.77 10.42
CA TRP A 97 4.99 -0.84 9.88
C TRP A 97 5.48 0.59 10.07
N TYR A 98 5.32 1.41 9.05
CA TYR A 98 5.87 2.76 9.06
C TYR A 98 4.87 3.77 8.50
N TRP A 99 4.58 4.78 9.30
CA TRP A 99 3.87 5.96 8.84
C TRP A 99 4.88 6.92 8.22
N LEU A 100 4.71 7.23 6.94
CA LEU A 100 5.60 8.13 6.22
C LEU A 100 4.85 9.35 5.74
N THR A 101 5.45 10.51 5.92
CA THR A 101 4.95 11.75 5.33
C THR A 101 5.23 11.77 3.84
N LEU A 102 4.54 12.63 3.10
CA LEU A 102 4.79 12.77 1.67
C LEU A 102 6.23 13.19 1.39
N GLY A 103 6.79 14.05 2.24
CA GLY A 103 8.19 14.46 2.11
C GLY A 103 9.15 13.28 2.26
N GLU A 104 8.90 12.41 3.24
CA GLU A 104 9.70 11.21 3.43
C GLU A 104 9.58 10.25 2.25
N ILE A 105 8.37 10.08 1.73
CA ILE A 105 8.14 9.25 0.53
C ILE A 105 8.94 9.78 -0.65
N LYS A 106 8.88 11.09 -0.89
CA LYS A 106 9.61 11.72 -1.99
C LYS A 106 11.12 11.52 -1.85
N ALA A 107 11.63 11.66 -0.64
CA ALA A 107 13.05 11.45 -0.37
C ALA A 107 13.46 10.01 -0.67
N LEU A 108 12.65 9.03 -0.28
CA LEU A 108 12.94 7.63 -0.55
C LEU A 108 12.86 7.30 -2.05
N VAL A 109 11.85 7.83 -2.74
CA VAL A 109 11.71 7.63 -4.19
C VAL A 109 12.94 8.18 -4.92
N SER A 110 13.45 9.33 -4.51
CA SER A 110 14.60 9.94 -5.16
C SER A 110 15.90 9.14 -4.95
N LYS A 111 15.96 8.32 -3.91
CA LYS A 111 17.13 7.49 -3.61
C LYS A 111 17.13 6.14 -4.33
N GLY A 112 16.04 5.78 -5.02
CA GLY A 112 15.97 4.55 -5.81
C GLY A 112 14.93 3.55 -5.31
N SER A 113 15.26 2.27 -5.32
CA SER A 113 14.31 1.17 -5.26
C SER A 113 13.94 0.76 -3.83
N PHE A 114 13.15 1.58 -3.14
CA PHE A 114 12.66 1.23 -1.80
C PHE A 114 11.22 0.73 -1.79
N PHE A 115 10.50 0.86 -2.90
CA PHE A 115 9.08 0.53 -2.94
C PHE A 115 8.81 -0.63 -3.88
N THR A 116 7.88 -1.50 -3.49
CA THR A 116 7.41 -2.57 -4.35
C THR A 116 6.68 -1.98 -5.57
N ASN A 117 6.45 -2.81 -6.59
CA ASN A 117 5.70 -2.37 -7.77
C ASN A 117 4.29 -1.92 -7.40
N GLU A 118 3.64 -2.62 -6.49
CA GLU A 118 2.31 -2.28 -6.01
C GLU A 118 2.32 -0.95 -5.28
N ALA A 119 3.36 -0.70 -4.49
CA ALA A 119 3.50 0.59 -3.81
C ALA A 119 3.66 1.72 -4.81
N ARG A 120 4.46 1.53 -5.87
CA ARG A 120 4.64 2.54 -6.91
C ARG A 120 3.34 2.85 -7.63
N SER A 121 2.55 1.82 -7.90
CA SER A 121 1.25 2.00 -8.56
C SER A 121 0.30 2.83 -7.70
N VAL A 122 0.24 2.52 -6.40
CA VAL A 122 -0.65 3.28 -5.52
C VAL A 122 -0.11 4.69 -5.25
N LEU A 123 1.20 4.89 -5.30
CA LEU A 123 1.78 6.23 -5.20
C LEU A 123 1.43 7.08 -6.42
N SER A 124 1.36 6.48 -7.61
CA SER A 124 0.89 7.20 -8.80
C SER A 124 -0.54 7.64 -8.63
N LEU A 125 -1.38 6.80 -8.06
CA LEU A 125 -2.76 7.17 -7.75
C LEU A 125 -2.81 8.31 -6.73
N LEU A 126 -1.96 8.25 -5.72
CA LEU A 126 -1.86 9.30 -4.72
C LEU A 126 -1.51 10.65 -5.34
N LEU A 127 -0.56 10.67 -6.27
CA LEU A 127 -0.17 11.91 -6.94
C LEU A 127 -1.31 12.50 -7.76
N SER A 128 -2.17 11.66 -8.34
CA SER A 128 -3.33 12.15 -9.08
C SER A 128 -4.42 12.70 -8.15
N TRP A 129 -4.44 12.25 -6.91
CA TRP A 129 -5.40 12.72 -5.91
C TRP A 129 -4.97 14.05 -5.29
N LEU A 130 -3.70 14.22 -5.10
CA LEU A 130 -3.16 15.47 -4.57
C LEU A 130 -3.17 16.57 -5.63
#